data_f5458103c867744542cbb1a08a218f4f
#
_entry.id   f5458103c867744542cbb1a08a218f4f
#
_cell.length_a   1.000
_cell.length_b   1.000
_cell.length_c   1.000
_cell.angle_alpha   90.00
_cell.angle_beta   90.00
_cell.angle_gamma   90.00
#
_symmetry.space_group_name_H-M   'P 1'
#
loop_
_entity.id
_entity.type
_entity.pdbx_description
1 polymer ?
#
loop_
_entity_poly.entity_id
_entity_poly.type
_entity_poly.pdbx_seq_one_letter_code
_entity_poly.pdbx_strand_id
1 'polypeptide(L)'
;PNISKEKIVSTLIPLPPKQEQSRIVEGIEHWLSLVDCIEKNKDNLQRTIKEAKSKILTLAIHGKLVPQDSTDEPASELLKRINPKAEITCDNGHYQKLPEGWCECKLSDVCVFDNGYAFSSDNYNDCGIPLIRISNITNTGSIDLSSCVFIQDVPSNKFIVKSGDLLIAMSGATT
;
A
#
# COMPACT_ATOMS: atom_id res chain seq x y z
N PRO A 1 -20.31 29.94 14.56
CA PRO A 1 -21.31 30.60 15.40
C PRO A 1 -20.66 30.95 16.74
N ASN A 2 -20.61 32.23 17.09
CA ASN A 2 -20.09 32.70 18.37
C ASN A 2 -21.14 32.45 19.47
N ILE A 3 -20.73 31.80 20.53
CA ILE A 3 -21.56 31.64 21.72
C ILE A 3 -21.37 32.87 22.62
N SER A 4 -22.45 33.60 22.91
CA SER A 4 -22.37 34.76 23.80
C SER A 4 -22.30 34.32 25.26
N LYS A 5 -21.71 35.18 26.13
CA LYS A 5 -21.62 34.95 27.56
C LYS A 5 -23.02 34.76 28.20
N GLU A 6 -24.00 35.53 27.74
CA GLU A 6 -25.38 35.47 28.25
C GLU A 6 -26.02 34.09 27.97
N LYS A 7 -25.75 33.50 26.80
CA LYS A 7 -26.23 32.17 26.46
C LYS A 7 -25.62 31.09 27.34
N ILE A 8 -24.33 31.21 27.66
CA ILE A 8 -23.65 30.25 28.55
C ILE A 8 -24.22 30.32 29.96
N VAL A 9 -24.36 31.55 30.51
CA VAL A 9 -24.83 31.75 31.87
C VAL A 9 -26.29 31.32 32.07
N SER A 10 -27.12 31.46 31.04
CA SER A 10 -28.53 31.07 31.06
C SER A 10 -28.82 29.61 30.70
N THR A 11 -27.78 28.82 30.38
CA THR A 11 -27.96 27.39 30.06
C THR A 11 -28.32 26.59 31.30
N LEU A 12 -29.43 25.89 31.25
CA LEU A 12 -29.85 24.97 32.30
C LEU A 12 -29.04 23.67 32.19
N ILE A 13 -28.46 23.25 33.30
CA ILE A 13 -27.72 21.99 33.39
C ILE A 13 -28.37 21.08 34.43
N PRO A 14 -28.48 19.77 34.24
CA PRO A 14 -28.85 18.84 35.29
C PRO A 14 -27.72 18.78 36.32
N LEU A 15 -28.04 18.98 37.58
CA LEU A 15 -27.08 18.94 38.70
C LEU A 15 -27.35 17.72 39.59
N PRO A 16 -26.54 16.65 39.48
CA PRO A 16 -26.67 15.49 40.35
C PRO A 16 -26.31 15.80 41.80
N PRO A 17 -26.78 15.01 42.78
CA PRO A 17 -26.31 15.10 44.18
C PRO A 17 -24.79 14.97 44.28
N LYS A 18 -24.16 15.68 45.21
CA LYS A 18 -22.69 15.78 45.31
C LYS A 18 -21.99 14.41 45.36
N GLN A 19 -22.52 13.44 46.08
CA GLN A 19 -21.95 12.09 46.14
C GLN A 19 -22.09 11.33 44.80
N GLU A 20 -23.14 11.60 44.05
CA GLU A 20 -23.37 11.02 42.73
C GLU A 20 -22.43 11.61 41.69
N GLN A 21 -22.10 12.90 41.79
CA GLN A 21 -21.10 13.54 40.92
C GLN A 21 -19.76 12.81 40.98
N SER A 22 -19.27 12.46 42.18
CA SER A 22 -18.02 11.70 42.35
C SER A 22 -18.09 10.32 41.68
N ARG A 23 -19.17 9.59 41.85
CA ARG A 23 -19.38 8.28 41.22
C ARG A 23 -19.46 8.37 39.67
N ILE A 24 -20.07 9.44 39.17
CA ILE A 24 -20.12 9.70 37.72
C ILE A 24 -18.72 9.95 37.17
N VAL A 25 -17.91 10.78 37.84
CA VAL A 25 -16.52 11.06 37.41
C VAL A 25 -15.69 9.78 37.42
N GLU A 26 -15.71 9.00 38.51
CA GLU A 26 -15.01 7.71 38.58
C GLU A 26 -15.45 6.74 37.49
N GLY A 27 -16.75 6.68 37.19
CA GLY A 27 -17.30 5.86 36.12
C GLY A 27 -16.80 6.30 34.74
N ILE A 28 -16.79 7.61 34.49
CA ILE A 28 -16.28 8.16 33.23
C ILE A 28 -14.78 7.83 33.04
N GLU A 29 -13.96 8.07 34.07
CA GLU A 29 -12.52 7.76 34.02
C GLU A 29 -12.26 6.28 33.76
N HIS A 30 -13.02 5.39 34.39
CA HIS A 30 -12.94 3.96 34.17
C HIS A 30 -13.24 3.59 32.70
N TRP A 31 -14.36 4.07 32.16
CA TRP A 31 -14.73 3.76 30.77
C TRP A 31 -13.77 4.35 29.74
N LEU A 32 -13.30 5.58 29.96
CA LEU A 32 -12.30 6.18 29.07
C LEU A 32 -10.98 5.39 29.10
N SER A 33 -10.54 4.91 30.26
CA SER A 33 -9.34 4.07 30.34
C SER A 33 -9.45 2.76 29.56
N LEU A 34 -10.65 2.16 29.50
CA LEU A 34 -10.92 0.98 28.69
C LEU A 34 -10.88 1.29 27.19
N VAL A 35 -11.43 2.44 26.77
CA VAL A 35 -11.36 2.89 25.37
C VAL A 35 -9.91 3.10 24.96
N ASP A 36 -9.10 3.79 25.76
CA ASP A 36 -7.68 4.00 25.51
C ASP A 36 -6.91 2.67 25.39
N CYS A 37 -7.25 1.69 26.21
CA CYS A 37 -6.66 0.35 26.14
C CYS A 37 -7.01 -0.34 24.80
N ILE A 38 -8.24 -0.23 24.34
CA ILE A 38 -8.68 -0.81 23.05
C ILE A 38 -7.96 -0.12 21.89
N GLU A 39 -7.83 1.21 21.90
CA GLU A 39 -7.12 1.96 20.86
C GLU A 39 -5.64 1.55 20.77
N LYS A 40 -4.95 1.49 21.92
CA LYS A 40 -3.55 1.03 21.96
C LYS A 40 -3.38 -0.40 21.43
N ASN A 41 -4.30 -1.29 21.75
CA ASN A 41 -4.27 -2.68 21.27
C ASN A 41 -4.51 -2.75 19.74
N LYS A 42 -5.38 -1.91 19.20
CA LYS A 42 -5.61 -1.79 17.75
C LYS A 42 -4.35 -1.35 17.00
N ASP A 43 -3.65 -0.34 17.50
CA ASP A 43 -2.41 0.16 16.90
C ASP A 43 -1.29 -0.89 16.96
N ASN A 44 -1.16 -1.59 18.08
CA ASN A 44 -0.23 -2.70 18.23
C ASN A 44 -0.54 -3.83 17.24
N LEU A 45 -1.80 -4.19 17.06
CA LEU A 45 -2.21 -5.22 16.09
C LEU A 45 -1.86 -4.80 14.66
N GLN A 46 -2.13 -3.57 14.27
CA GLN A 46 -1.79 -3.06 12.93
C GLN A 46 -0.28 -3.11 12.68
N ARG A 47 0.54 -2.73 13.68
CA ARG A 47 2.00 -2.83 13.60
C ARG A 47 2.45 -4.27 13.44
N THR A 48 1.94 -5.18 14.26
CA THR A 48 2.27 -6.61 14.20
C THR A 48 1.91 -7.22 12.83
N ILE A 49 0.77 -6.86 12.27
CA ILE A 49 0.35 -7.31 10.93
C ILE A 49 1.34 -6.79 9.87
N LYS A 50 1.75 -5.53 9.94
CA LYS A 50 2.73 -4.94 9.01
C LYS A 50 4.08 -5.64 9.10
N GLU A 51 4.56 -5.90 10.31
CA GLU A 51 5.81 -6.63 10.56
C GLU A 51 5.75 -8.07 10.05
N ALA A 52 4.63 -8.77 10.29
CA ALA A 52 4.41 -10.13 9.78
C ALA A 52 4.42 -10.16 8.24
N LYS A 53 3.70 -9.23 7.57
CA LYS A 53 3.71 -9.13 6.11
C LYS A 53 5.13 -8.88 5.57
N SER A 54 5.88 -7.96 6.17
CA SER A 54 7.27 -7.69 5.80
C SER A 54 8.15 -8.93 5.96
N LYS A 55 7.99 -9.66 7.06
CA LYS A 55 8.75 -10.90 7.31
C LYS A 55 8.44 -11.98 6.29
N ILE A 56 7.16 -12.18 5.94
CA ILE A 56 6.74 -13.13 4.91
C ILE A 56 7.38 -12.80 3.57
N LEU A 57 7.32 -11.54 3.14
CA LEU A 57 7.97 -11.10 1.90
C LEU A 57 9.48 -11.32 1.94
N THR A 58 10.13 -10.98 3.05
CA THR A 58 11.57 -11.23 3.22
C THR A 58 11.91 -12.71 3.10
N LEU A 59 11.13 -13.59 3.70
CA LEU A 59 11.34 -15.04 3.58
C LEU A 59 11.12 -15.51 2.13
N ALA A 60 10.11 -14.98 1.45
CA ALA A 60 9.81 -15.33 0.06
C ALA A 60 10.96 -14.97 -0.88
N ILE A 61 11.45 -13.72 -0.86
CA ILE A 61 12.52 -13.26 -1.76
C ILE A 61 13.88 -13.91 -1.46
N HIS A 62 14.05 -14.53 -0.30
CA HIS A 62 15.26 -15.29 0.03
C HIS A 62 15.08 -16.81 -0.14
N GLY A 63 13.96 -17.26 -0.74
CA GLY A 63 13.66 -18.68 -0.95
C GLY A 63 13.54 -19.50 0.34
N LYS A 64 13.16 -18.85 1.46
CA LYS A 64 13.03 -19.48 2.78
C LYS A 64 11.58 -19.66 3.22
N LEU A 65 10.62 -19.25 2.39
CA LEU A 65 9.19 -19.34 2.73
C LEU A 65 8.64 -20.76 2.53
N VAL A 66 9.10 -21.43 1.49
CA VAL A 66 8.72 -22.82 1.16
C VAL A 66 9.98 -23.66 0.98
N PRO A 67 9.92 -24.99 1.23
CA PRO A 67 11.01 -25.90 0.91
C PRO A 67 11.34 -25.85 -0.58
N GLN A 68 12.60 -25.98 -0.93
CA GLN A 68 13.03 -26.16 -2.32
C GLN A 68 12.74 -27.59 -2.76
N ASP A 69 12.26 -27.77 -3.99
CA ASP A 69 12.05 -29.07 -4.60
C ASP A 69 13.12 -29.29 -5.69
N SER A 70 13.92 -30.32 -5.54
CA SER A 70 14.99 -30.64 -6.49
C SER A 70 14.49 -31.16 -7.84
N THR A 71 13.19 -31.44 -7.95
CA THR A 71 12.54 -31.84 -9.21
C THR A 71 12.02 -30.66 -10.03
N ASP A 72 11.98 -29.45 -9.43
CA ASP A 72 11.59 -28.24 -10.13
C ASP A 72 12.59 -27.88 -11.24
N GLU A 73 12.07 -27.39 -12.37
CA GLU A 73 12.90 -26.86 -13.45
C GLU A 73 13.72 -25.68 -12.93
N PRO A 74 15.06 -25.65 -13.13
CA PRO A 74 15.88 -24.50 -12.72
C PRO A 74 15.43 -23.21 -13.42
N ALA A 75 15.41 -22.08 -12.69
CA ALA A 75 15.01 -20.78 -13.22
C ALA A 75 15.86 -20.34 -14.44
N SER A 76 17.09 -20.80 -14.54
CA SER A 76 17.96 -20.56 -15.69
C SER A 76 17.42 -21.17 -16.99
N GLU A 77 16.78 -22.35 -16.94
CA GLU A 77 16.16 -22.97 -18.11
C GLU A 77 14.88 -22.25 -18.51
N LEU A 78 14.05 -21.88 -17.52
CA LEU A 78 12.88 -21.04 -17.74
C LEU A 78 13.27 -19.71 -18.41
N LEU A 79 14.33 -19.04 -17.91
CA LEU A 79 14.81 -17.77 -18.45
C LEU A 79 15.28 -17.90 -19.89
N LYS A 80 16.05 -18.94 -20.25
CA LYS A 80 16.46 -19.21 -21.62
C LYS A 80 15.27 -19.42 -22.57
N ARG A 81 14.19 -20.03 -22.07
CA ARG A 81 12.97 -20.25 -22.85
C ARG A 81 12.20 -18.95 -23.10
N ILE A 82 12.14 -18.06 -22.11
CA ILE A 82 11.46 -16.74 -22.20
C ILE A 82 12.28 -15.78 -23.07
N ASN A 83 13.57 -15.69 -22.77
CA ASN A 83 14.49 -14.78 -23.45
C ASN A 83 15.83 -15.48 -23.70
N PRO A 84 16.03 -16.10 -24.91
CA PRO A 84 17.27 -16.78 -25.22
C PRO A 84 18.53 -15.91 -25.22
N LYS A 85 18.36 -14.58 -25.21
CA LYS A 85 19.47 -13.61 -25.17
C LYS A 85 19.77 -13.08 -23.77
N ALA A 86 19.02 -13.53 -22.77
CA ALA A 86 19.23 -13.09 -21.39
C ALA A 86 20.62 -13.50 -20.88
N GLU A 87 21.31 -12.58 -20.26
CA GLU A 87 22.56 -12.83 -19.57
C GLU A 87 22.26 -13.33 -18.17
N ILE A 88 22.57 -14.59 -17.90
CA ILE A 88 22.42 -15.18 -16.57
C ILE A 88 23.66 -14.80 -15.76
N THR A 89 23.49 -13.96 -14.77
CA THR A 89 24.55 -13.60 -13.84
C THR A 89 24.41 -14.46 -12.57
N CYS A 90 25.42 -15.24 -12.28
CA CYS A 90 25.44 -16.10 -11.07
C CYS A 90 26.05 -15.43 -9.84
N ASP A 91 26.58 -14.20 -9.99
CA ASP A 91 27.26 -13.52 -8.89
C ASP A 91 27.33 -12.00 -9.11
N ASN A 92 26.40 -11.26 -8.56
CA ASN A 92 26.44 -9.79 -8.56
C ASN A 92 26.82 -9.18 -7.19
N GLY A 93 27.15 -10.00 -6.19
CA GLY A 93 27.53 -9.50 -4.86
C GLY A 93 26.44 -8.75 -4.07
N HIS A 94 25.26 -8.59 -4.65
CA HIS A 94 24.14 -7.88 -4.01
C HIS A 94 23.26 -8.77 -3.13
N TYR A 95 23.19 -10.05 -3.44
CA TYR A 95 22.42 -11.00 -2.66
C TYR A 95 23.37 -12.02 -2.00
N GLN A 96 23.10 -12.35 -0.75
CA GLN A 96 23.65 -13.54 -0.14
C GLN A 96 23.26 -14.74 -1.02
N LYS A 97 24.14 -15.76 -1.09
CA LYS A 97 23.99 -16.99 -1.87
C LYS A 97 22.53 -17.34 -2.16
N LEU A 98 22.16 -17.30 -3.44
CA LEU A 98 20.80 -17.67 -3.88
C LEU A 98 20.52 -19.15 -3.54
N PRO A 99 19.23 -19.51 -3.33
CA PRO A 99 18.81 -20.90 -3.21
C PRO A 99 19.18 -21.70 -4.47
N GLU A 100 19.28 -23.00 -4.32
CA GLU A 100 19.50 -23.89 -5.45
C GLU A 100 18.36 -23.78 -6.48
N GLY A 101 18.68 -23.81 -7.74
CA GLY A 101 17.71 -23.64 -8.83
C GLY A 101 17.33 -22.20 -9.14
N TRP A 102 17.73 -21.21 -8.33
CA TRP A 102 17.47 -19.79 -8.62
C TRP A 102 18.58 -19.18 -9.48
N CYS A 103 18.23 -18.15 -10.25
CA CYS A 103 19.20 -17.34 -11.00
C CYS A 103 18.85 -15.86 -10.90
N GLU A 104 19.84 -15.01 -11.09
CA GLU A 104 19.65 -13.56 -11.23
C GLU A 104 19.48 -13.22 -12.72
N CYS A 105 18.60 -12.29 -13.01
CA CYS A 105 18.41 -11.71 -14.34
C CYS A 105 18.02 -10.24 -14.23
N LYS A 106 18.14 -9.52 -15.33
CA LYS A 106 17.62 -8.16 -15.42
C LYS A 106 16.09 -8.20 -15.49
N LEU A 107 15.43 -7.24 -14.87
CA LEU A 107 13.98 -7.14 -14.95
C LEU A 107 13.49 -7.02 -16.41
N SER A 108 14.29 -6.39 -17.28
CA SER A 108 14.06 -6.32 -18.73
C SER A 108 14.07 -7.67 -19.45
N ASP A 109 14.64 -8.72 -18.84
CA ASP A 109 14.68 -10.04 -19.46
C ASP A 109 13.36 -10.80 -19.30
N VAL A 110 12.55 -10.41 -18.31
CA VAL A 110 11.29 -11.06 -17.94
C VAL A 110 10.06 -10.16 -18.04
N CYS A 111 10.23 -8.85 -18.17
CA CYS A 111 9.14 -7.88 -18.25
C CYS A 111 9.30 -6.96 -19.46
N VAL A 112 8.18 -6.53 -20.04
CA VAL A 112 8.13 -5.45 -21.04
C VAL A 112 7.87 -4.15 -20.30
N PHE A 113 8.63 -3.10 -20.62
CA PHE A 113 8.50 -1.78 -19.99
C PHE A 113 7.91 -0.78 -20.96
N ASP A 114 6.81 -0.17 -20.58
CA ASP A 114 6.23 0.96 -21.27
C ASP A 114 6.24 2.19 -20.35
N ASN A 115 6.64 3.33 -20.91
CA ASN A 115 6.52 4.60 -20.22
C ASN A 115 5.06 5.07 -20.26
N GLY A 116 4.60 5.69 -19.18
CA GLY A 116 3.34 6.40 -19.16
C GLY A 116 3.33 7.59 -20.13
N TYR A 117 2.15 8.14 -20.38
CA TYR A 117 1.96 9.34 -21.18
C TYR A 117 1.57 10.52 -20.28
N ALA A 118 2.18 11.67 -20.51
CA ALA A 118 1.87 12.90 -19.78
C ALA A 118 0.63 13.59 -20.39
N PHE A 119 -0.54 13.31 -19.83
CA PHE A 119 -1.78 13.99 -20.21
C PHE A 119 -1.79 15.41 -19.65
N SER A 120 -2.18 16.40 -20.49
CA SER A 120 -2.41 17.76 -20.03
C SER A 120 -3.64 17.81 -19.10
N SER A 121 -3.54 18.61 -18.05
CA SER A 121 -4.68 18.86 -17.14
C SER A 121 -5.89 19.48 -17.85
N ASP A 122 -5.67 20.15 -18.98
CA ASP A 122 -6.75 20.76 -19.77
C ASP A 122 -7.66 19.70 -20.43
N ASN A 123 -7.19 18.46 -20.52
CA ASN A 123 -7.94 17.33 -21.07
C ASN A 123 -8.65 16.50 -19.98
N TYR A 124 -8.61 16.95 -18.72
CA TYR A 124 -9.27 16.24 -17.63
C TYR A 124 -10.76 16.52 -17.62
N ASN A 125 -11.54 15.48 -17.40
CA ASN A 125 -13.00 15.47 -17.39
C ASN A 125 -13.54 14.77 -16.13
N ASP A 126 -14.83 14.93 -15.88
CA ASP A 126 -15.53 14.27 -14.78
C ASP A 126 -16.03 12.86 -15.16
N CYS A 127 -15.98 12.51 -16.44
CA CYS A 127 -16.39 11.19 -16.95
C CYS A 127 -15.54 10.79 -18.17
N GLY A 128 -15.51 9.49 -18.46
CA GLY A 128 -14.75 8.92 -19.56
C GLY A 128 -13.84 7.76 -19.13
N ILE A 129 -12.64 7.69 -19.69
CA ILE A 129 -11.65 6.69 -19.36
C ILE A 129 -10.90 7.15 -18.10
N PRO A 130 -10.87 6.35 -17.01
CA PRO A 130 -10.17 6.74 -15.80
C PRO A 130 -8.67 6.83 -16.01
N LEU A 131 -8.07 7.95 -15.62
CA LEU A 131 -6.63 8.20 -15.73
C LEU A 131 -5.93 7.86 -14.41
N ILE A 132 -5.12 6.82 -14.42
CA ILE A 132 -4.31 6.45 -13.26
C ILE A 132 -3.08 7.35 -13.21
N ARG A 133 -2.97 8.12 -12.14
CA ARG A 133 -1.83 8.99 -11.83
C ARG A 133 -1.06 8.46 -10.62
N ILE A 134 0.12 8.98 -10.38
CA ILE A 134 0.94 8.63 -9.20
C ILE A 134 0.14 8.76 -7.90
N SER A 135 -0.69 9.80 -7.78
CA SER A 135 -1.58 10.02 -6.62
C SER A 135 -2.62 8.92 -6.40
N ASN A 136 -2.91 8.12 -7.41
CA ASN A 136 -3.85 7.00 -7.31
C ASN A 136 -3.17 5.69 -6.86
N ILE A 137 -1.84 5.64 -6.81
CA ILE A 137 -1.08 4.47 -6.35
C ILE A 137 -0.84 4.64 -4.84
N THR A 138 -1.41 3.75 -4.05
CA THR A 138 -1.28 3.81 -2.59
C THR A 138 0.06 3.21 -2.12
N ASN A 139 0.51 3.59 -0.93
CA ASN A 139 1.71 3.00 -0.31
C ASN A 139 1.58 1.50 0.00
N THR A 140 0.38 0.95 -0.10
CA THR A 140 0.10 -0.49 0.06
C THR A 140 0.13 -1.26 -1.24
N GLY A 141 0.42 -0.59 -2.38
CA GLY A 141 0.44 -1.20 -3.71
C GLY A 141 -0.96 -1.40 -4.33
N SER A 142 -1.97 -0.72 -3.80
CA SER A 142 -3.33 -0.73 -4.35
C SER A 142 -3.55 0.50 -5.22
N ILE A 143 -4.54 0.45 -6.11
CA ILE A 143 -4.99 1.60 -6.89
C ILE A 143 -6.25 2.17 -6.22
N ASP A 144 -6.20 3.46 -5.85
CA ASP A 144 -7.34 4.20 -5.32
C ASP A 144 -7.89 5.13 -6.41
N LEU A 145 -9.09 4.84 -6.88
CA LEU A 145 -9.79 5.61 -7.89
C LEU A 145 -10.79 6.62 -7.32
N SER A 146 -10.87 6.79 -6.01
CA SER A 146 -11.83 7.72 -5.36
C SER A 146 -11.66 9.18 -5.79
N SER A 147 -10.43 9.58 -6.14
CA SER A 147 -10.09 10.91 -6.67
C SER A 147 -9.58 10.85 -8.12
N CYS A 148 -10.06 9.88 -8.87
CA CYS A 148 -9.66 9.70 -10.27
C CYS A 148 -10.19 10.83 -11.14
N VAL A 149 -9.36 11.30 -12.07
CA VAL A 149 -9.82 12.14 -13.20
C VAL A 149 -9.98 11.26 -14.43
N PHE A 150 -10.74 11.74 -15.40
CA PHE A 150 -11.05 10.99 -16.62
C PHE A 150 -10.52 11.73 -17.83
N ILE A 151 -10.32 11.00 -18.93
CA ILE A 151 -9.95 11.52 -20.24
C ILE A 151 -10.91 10.96 -21.28
N GLN A 152 -11.09 11.65 -22.41
CA GLN A 152 -11.95 11.18 -23.48
C GLN A 152 -11.24 10.23 -24.42
N ASP A 153 -9.98 10.50 -24.74
CA ASP A 153 -9.21 9.77 -25.72
C ASP A 153 -7.83 9.37 -25.21
N VAL A 154 -7.32 8.24 -25.71
CA VAL A 154 -5.96 7.78 -25.47
C VAL A 154 -5.17 7.80 -26.78
N PRO A 155 -3.95 8.36 -26.79
CA PRO A 155 -3.15 8.50 -28.00
C PRO A 155 -2.70 7.15 -28.58
N SER A 156 -2.68 6.08 -27.79
CA SER A 156 -2.33 4.72 -28.21
C SER A 156 -2.82 3.69 -27.21
N ASN A 157 -3.20 2.51 -27.70
CA ASN A 157 -3.63 1.38 -26.87
C ASN A 157 -2.54 0.87 -25.90
N LYS A 158 -1.28 1.19 -26.14
CA LYS A 158 -0.19 0.84 -25.21
C LYS A 158 -0.28 1.52 -23.85
N PHE A 159 -1.04 2.62 -23.75
CA PHE A 159 -1.27 3.33 -22.47
C PHE A 159 -2.48 2.82 -21.70
N ILE A 160 -3.21 1.86 -22.25
CA ILE A 160 -4.35 1.22 -21.56
C ILE A 160 -3.82 0.10 -20.68
N VAL A 161 -3.96 0.30 -19.37
CA VAL A 161 -3.57 -0.68 -18.35
C VAL A 161 -4.55 -1.86 -18.36
N LYS A 162 -4.02 -3.05 -18.30
CA LYS A 162 -4.77 -4.31 -18.30
C LYS A 162 -4.60 -5.05 -16.98
N SER A 163 -5.47 -5.99 -16.72
CA SER A 163 -5.31 -6.90 -15.57
C SER A 163 -4.00 -7.69 -15.71
N GLY A 164 -3.20 -7.67 -14.65
CA GLY A 164 -1.87 -8.29 -14.64
C GLY A 164 -0.70 -7.33 -14.90
N ASP A 165 -0.97 -6.10 -15.37
CA ASP A 165 0.07 -5.09 -15.52
C ASP A 165 0.52 -4.56 -14.14
N LEU A 166 1.81 -4.28 -14.02
CA LEU A 166 2.42 -3.68 -12.84
C LEU A 166 2.69 -2.19 -13.09
N LEU A 167 2.20 -1.34 -12.21
CA LEU A 167 2.43 0.10 -12.27
C LEU A 167 3.52 0.50 -11.28
N ILE A 168 4.53 1.23 -11.77
CA ILE A 168 5.63 1.73 -10.94
C ILE A 168 5.67 3.24 -11.04
N ALA A 169 5.57 3.92 -9.90
CA ALA A 169 5.75 5.36 -9.83
C ALA A 169 7.24 5.70 -10.00
N MET A 170 7.59 6.38 -11.11
CA MET A 170 8.97 6.75 -11.43
C MET A 170 9.42 8.05 -10.79
N SER A 171 8.48 8.92 -10.40
CA SER A 171 8.75 10.19 -9.72
C SER A 171 7.61 10.48 -8.76
N GLY A 172 7.93 10.96 -7.60
CA GLY A 172 7.00 11.34 -6.56
C GLY A 172 7.76 11.53 -5.26
N ALA A 173 7.48 12.59 -4.53
CA ALA A 173 8.01 12.75 -3.19
C ALA A 173 7.41 11.64 -2.31
N THR A 174 8.17 10.62 -2.04
CA THR A 174 7.92 9.73 -0.92
C THR A 174 8.37 10.45 0.32
N THR A 175 7.47 11.04 1.02
CA THR A 175 7.66 11.43 2.42
C THR A 175 7.28 10.29 3.33
#